data_5e00c11c07cf326cb3cbf665c20cc7db
#
_entry.id   5e00c11c07cf326cb3cbf665c20cc7db
#
_cell.length_a   1.000
_cell.length_b   1.000
_cell.length_c   1.000
_cell.angle_alpha   90.00
_cell.angle_beta   90.00
_cell.angle_gamma   90.00
#
_symmetry.space_group_name_H-M   'P 1'
#
loop_
_entity.id
_entity.type
_entity.pdbx_description
1 polymer ?
#
loop_
_entity_poly.entity_id
_entity_poly.type
_entity_poly.pdbx_seq_one_letter_code
_entity_poly.pdbx_strand_id
1 'polypeptide(L)'
;MIDGALGMAFGQISSTLLITLGVPPAAASAGVHTAETFTTAVSGISHVAHRNVDWRLFARIVIPGVIGGVVGAYLLTQIKADVARPFVLSYLTALGLYLLYRGAMHRHTEKQPKVVSPLGLAGGFLDAAGGGGWGAIVTSNLLVQGGNPRKVIGTVNTAEFFLTITISATFIATLGWAAFTTATVGLLIGGVIAAPFGALVAKKVDPDKLLTFVGIVLSLTSGYALYRSIF
;
A
#
# COMPACT_ATOMS: atom_id res chain seq x y z
N MET A 1 -2.62 6.89 -10.63
CA MET A 1 -1.49 7.46 -11.39
C MET A 1 -0.15 7.21 -10.69
N ILE A 2 0.07 7.66 -9.47
CA ILE A 2 1.33 7.48 -8.72
C ILE A 2 1.60 6.00 -8.47
N ASP A 3 0.59 5.26 -8.08
CA ASP A 3 0.65 3.83 -7.85
C ASP A 3 1.05 3.03 -9.10
N GLY A 4 0.45 3.33 -10.24
CA GLY A 4 0.84 2.71 -11.51
C GLY A 4 2.27 3.05 -11.96
N ALA A 5 2.90 4.07 -11.36
CA ALA A 5 4.27 4.48 -11.66
C ALA A 5 5.30 3.82 -10.74
N LEU A 6 4.99 3.69 -9.46
CA LEU A 6 5.89 3.20 -8.41
C LEU A 6 5.47 1.87 -7.80
N GLY A 7 4.23 1.42 -8.08
CA GLY A 7 3.62 0.29 -7.37
C GLY A 7 3.45 0.56 -5.89
N MET A 8 3.14 1.80 -5.53
CA MET A 8 2.96 2.20 -4.12
C MET A 8 2.25 3.56 -4.03
N ALA A 9 1.71 3.88 -2.88
CA ALA A 9 1.13 5.16 -2.49
C ALA A 9 -0.38 5.34 -2.71
N PHE A 10 -1.05 4.55 -3.52
CA PHE A 10 -2.50 4.65 -3.68
C PHE A 10 -3.22 4.42 -2.34
N GLY A 11 -2.88 3.32 -1.66
CA GLY A 11 -3.50 2.96 -0.39
C GLY A 11 -3.33 4.03 0.67
N GLN A 12 -2.10 4.49 0.88
CA GLN A 12 -1.79 5.47 1.92
C GLN A 12 -2.49 6.81 1.70
N ILE A 13 -2.45 7.34 0.47
CA ILE A 13 -3.08 8.62 0.14
C ILE A 13 -4.60 8.51 0.26
N SER A 14 -5.18 7.42 -0.28
CA SER A 14 -6.62 7.19 -0.25
C SER A 14 -7.13 7.00 1.18
N SER A 15 -6.44 6.20 2.01
CA SER A 15 -6.79 5.99 3.42
C SER A 15 -6.68 7.27 4.22
N THR A 16 -5.60 8.04 4.04
CA THR A 16 -5.46 9.35 4.71
C THR A 16 -6.62 10.27 4.36
N LEU A 17 -6.98 10.37 3.08
CA LEU A 17 -8.08 11.21 2.63
C LEU A 17 -9.42 10.75 3.25
N LEU A 18 -9.73 9.45 3.18
CA LEU A 18 -10.97 8.89 3.72
C LEU A 18 -11.08 9.11 5.23
N ILE A 19 -10.00 8.85 5.99
CA ILE A 19 -9.96 9.03 7.44
C ILE A 19 -10.10 10.51 7.79
N THR A 20 -9.48 11.41 7.02
CA THR A 20 -9.62 12.87 7.20
C THR A 20 -11.05 13.34 6.96
N LEU A 21 -11.75 12.73 6.02
CA LEU A 21 -13.17 12.98 5.73
C LEU A 21 -14.12 12.33 6.75
N GLY A 22 -13.60 11.67 7.78
CA GLY A 22 -14.39 11.09 8.87
C GLY A 22 -14.76 9.61 8.69
N VAL A 23 -14.32 8.95 7.62
CA VAL A 23 -14.54 7.52 7.44
C VAL A 23 -13.79 6.74 8.53
N PRO A 24 -14.42 5.75 9.20
CA PRO A 24 -13.75 4.91 10.17
C PRO A 24 -12.55 4.17 9.55
N PRO A 25 -11.41 4.02 10.28
CA PRO A 25 -10.19 3.42 9.72
C PRO A 25 -10.39 2.04 9.08
N ALA A 26 -11.18 1.17 9.71
CA ALA A 26 -11.47 -0.17 9.16
C ALA A 26 -12.27 -0.10 7.84
N ALA A 27 -13.25 0.81 7.75
CA ALA A 27 -14.02 1.00 6.52
C ALA A 27 -13.18 1.67 5.42
N ALA A 28 -12.29 2.60 5.79
CA ALA A 28 -11.34 3.21 4.86
C ALA A 28 -10.38 2.15 4.27
N SER A 29 -9.76 1.33 5.14
CA SER A 29 -8.89 0.23 4.72
C SER A 29 -9.64 -0.79 3.85
N ALA A 30 -10.84 -1.20 4.23
CA ALA A 30 -11.68 -2.10 3.43
C ALA A 30 -11.94 -1.56 2.02
N GLY A 31 -12.34 -0.29 1.91
CA GLY A 31 -12.62 0.36 0.64
C GLY A 31 -11.40 0.48 -0.25
N VAL A 32 -10.26 0.85 0.33
CA VAL A 32 -8.99 1.01 -0.37
C VAL A 32 -8.50 -0.34 -0.92
N HIS A 33 -8.40 -1.39 -0.09
CA HIS A 33 -7.94 -2.70 -0.53
C HIS A 33 -8.87 -3.32 -1.58
N THR A 34 -10.18 -3.05 -1.50
CA THR A 34 -11.12 -3.46 -2.55
C THR A 34 -10.80 -2.78 -3.88
N ALA A 35 -10.53 -1.48 -3.89
CA ALA A 35 -10.13 -0.78 -5.10
C ALA A 35 -8.78 -1.27 -5.62
N GLU A 36 -7.81 -1.50 -4.72
CA GLU A 36 -6.49 -2.04 -5.05
C GLU A 36 -6.55 -3.43 -5.66
N THR A 37 -7.49 -4.29 -5.25
CA THR A 37 -7.66 -5.61 -5.84
C THR A 37 -7.81 -5.54 -7.37
N PHE A 38 -8.55 -4.56 -7.88
CA PHE A 38 -8.73 -4.41 -9.33
C PHE A 38 -7.49 -3.78 -10.01
N THR A 39 -6.88 -2.79 -9.40
CA THR A 39 -5.71 -2.13 -9.97
C THR A 39 -4.48 -3.03 -9.96
N THR A 40 -4.28 -3.79 -8.88
CA THR A 40 -3.17 -4.74 -8.76
C THR A 40 -3.36 -6.00 -9.59
N ALA A 41 -4.62 -6.42 -9.87
CA ALA A 41 -4.89 -7.48 -10.83
C ALA A 41 -4.34 -7.12 -12.21
N VAL A 42 -4.68 -5.94 -12.72
CA VAL A 42 -4.22 -5.46 -14.03
C VAL A 42 -2.69 -5.28 -14.04
N SER A 43 -2.13 -4.66 -13.01
CA SER A 43 -0.69 -4.45 -12.85
C SER A 43 0.06 -5.78 -12.77
N GLY A 44 -0.40 -6.70 -11.93
CA GLY A 44 0.19 -8.04 -11.75
C GLY A 44 0.21 -8.84 -13.04
N ILE A 45 -0.91 -8.91 -13.78
CA ILE A 45 -0.98 -9.58 -15.09
C ILE A 45 0.04 -8.97 -16.06
N SER A 46 0.14 -7.64 -16.09
CA SER A 46 1.12 -6.94 -16.93
C SER A 46 2.56 -7.33 -16.57
N HIS A 47 2.90 -7.36 -15.27
CA HIS A 47 4.23 -7.74 -14.81
C HIS A 47 4.57 -9.21 -15.11
N VAL A 48 3.61 -10.12 -15.00
CA VAL A 48 3.77 -11.53 -15.37
C VAL A 48 4.02 -11.65 -16.89
N ALA A 49 3.20 -10.97 -17.72
CA ALA A 49 3.35 -11.00 -19.18
C ALA A 49 4.72 -10.46 -19.64
N HIS A 50 5.25 -9.45 -18.96
CA HIS A 50 6.57 -8.88 -19.25
C HIS A 50 7.73 -9.60 -18.54
N ARG A 51 7.48 -10.76 -17.91
CA ARG A 51 8.48 -11.56 -17.19
C ARG A 51 9.23 -10.77 -16.11
N ASN A 52 8.55 -9.86 -15.44
CA ASN A 52 9.12 -9.02 -14.36
C ASN A 52 9.01 -9.68 -12.98
N VAL A 53 8.41 -10.86 -12.88
CA VAL A 53 8.19 -11.55 -11.61
C VAL A 53 9.36 -12.51 -11.32
N ASP A 54 9.85 -12.47 -10.09
CA ASP A 54 10.70 -13.50 -9.49
C ASP A 54 9.81 -14.42 -8.64
N TRP A 55 9.49 -15.60 -9.15
CA TRP A 55 8.57 -16.53 -8.49
C TRP A 55 9.08 -17.06 -7.15
N ARG A 56 10.41 -17.11 -6.96
CA ARG A 56 11.00 -17.52 -5.69
C ARG A 56 10.83 -16.43 -4.63
N LEU A 57 11.06 -15.20 -5.01
CA LEU A 57 10.78 -14.04 -4.16
C LEU A 57 9.28 -13.94 -3.86
N PHE A 58 8.42 -14.11 -4.88
CA PHE A 58 6.97 -14.11 -4.76
C PHE A 58 6.49 -15.08 -3.68
N ALA A 59 6.87 -16.36 -3.75
CA ALA A 59 6.43 -17.35 -2.78
C ALA A 59 6.88 -17.02 -1.34
N ARG A 60 8.05 -16.39 -1.19
CA ARG A 60 8.60 -16.00 0.11
C ARG A 60 7.92 -14.78 0.73
N ILE A 61 7.27 -13.91 -0.07
CA ILE A 61 6.60 -12.71 0.46
C ILE A 61 5.09 -12.87 0.50
N VAL A 62 4.45 -13.57 -0.45
CA VAL A 62 2.99 -13.62 -0.56
C VAL A 62 2.37 -14.37 0.63
N ILE A 63 2.89 -15.54 0.99
CA ILE A 63 2.32 -16.35 2.07
C ILE A 63 2.38 -15.61 3.41
N PRO A 64 3.56 -15.17 3.90
CA PRO A 64 3.61 -14.40 5.14
C PRO A 64 2.87 -13.06 5.03
N GLY A 65 2.86 -12.42 3.86
CA GLY A 65 2.11 -11.19 3.61
C GLY A 65 0.61 -11.38 3.81
N VAL A 66 0.04 -12.42 3.21
CA VAL A 66 -1.38 -12.77 3.37
C VAL A 66 -1.71 -13.07 4.83
N ILE A 67 -0.87 -13.82 5.54
CA ILE A 67 -1.07 -14.09 6.98
C ILE A 67 -1.06 -12.77 7.77
N GLY A 68 -0.07 -11.92 7.54
CA GLY A 68 -0.01 -10.61 8.17
C GLY A 68 -1.23 -9.75 7.86
N GLY A 69 -1.64 -9.71 6.58
CA GLY A 69 -2.79 -8.97 6.11
C GLY A 69 -4.11 -9.40 6.77
N VAL A 70 -4.36 -10.71 6.86
CA VAL A 70 -5.55 -11.25 7.56
C VAL A 70 -5.55 -10.85 9.02
N VAL A 71 -4.42 -11.02 9.73
CA VAL A 71 -4.31 -10.65 11.14
C VAL A 71 -4.50 -9.15 11.33
N GLY A 72 -3.85 -8.32 10.50
CA GLY A 72 -3.98 -6.86 10.56
C GLY A 72 -5.40 -6.37 10.30
N ALA A 73 -6.06 -6.91 9.27
CA ALA A 73 -7.46 -6.60 8.95
C ALA A 73 -8.39 -6.99 10.09
N TYR A 74 -8.26 -8.22 10.60
CA TYR A 74 -9.09 -8.69 11.70
C TYR A 74 -8.92 -7.81 12.95
N LEU A 75 -7.67 -7.55 13.37
CA LEU A 75 -7.41 -6.71 14.54
C LEU A 75 -7.95 -5.30 14.38
N LEU A 76 -7.82 -4.69 13.21
CA LEU A 76 -8.35 -3.35 12.97
C LEU A 76 -9.89 -3.29 13.14
N THR A 77 -10.60 -4.36 12.81
CA THR A 77 -12.06 -4.43 12.99
C THR A 77 -12.50 -4.60 14.46
N GLN A 78 -11.60 -5.06 15.34
CA GLN A 78 -11.90 -5.23 16.78
C GLN A 78 -11.65 -3.95 17.58
N ILE A 79 -10.97 -2.95 17.00
CA ILE A 79 -10.62 -1.70 17.68
C ILE A 79 -11.66 -0.64 17.36
N LYS A 80 -12.13 0.10 18.37
CA LYS A 80 -13.05 1.23 18.18
C LYS A 80 -12.41 2.30 17.28
N ALA A 81 -13.20 2.89 16.40
CA ALA A 81 -12.72 3.83 15.39
C ALA A 81 -12.02 5.07 15.97
N ASP A 82 -12.48 5.57 17.11
CA ASP A 82 -11.87 6.69 17.84
C ASP A 82 -10.47 6.35 18.38
N VAL A 83 -10.27 5.12 18.82
CA VAL A 83 -8.96 4.61 19.27
C VAL A 83 -8.06 4.29 18.06
N ALA A 84 -8.58 3.64 17.04
CA ALA A 84 -7.80 3.24 15.86
C ALA A 84 -7.29 4.44 15.05
N ARG A 85 -8.10 5.51 14.94
CA ARG A 85 -7.79 6.70 14.11
C ARG A 85 -6.43 7.34 14.39
N PRO A 86 -6.06 7.73 15.62
CA PRO A 86 -4.76 8.34 15.89
C PRO A 86 -3.60 7.38 15.61
N PHE A 87 -3.77 6.07 15.87
CA PHE A 87 -2.72 5.08 15.56
C PHE A 87 -2.49 4.93 14.06
N VAL A 88 -3.56 4.82 13.27
CA VAL A 88 -3.45 4.72 11.80
C VAL A 88 -2.85 6.00 11.21
N LEU A 89 -3.29 7.17 11.66
CA LEU A 89 -2.74 8.45 11.19
C LEU A 89 -1.27 8.65 11.61
N SER A 90 -0.89 8.19 12.81
CA SER A 90 0.52 8.20 13.25
C SER A 90 1.37 7.31 12.36
N TYR A 91 0.89 6.10 12.06
CA TYR A 91 1.56 5.17 11.14
C TYR A 91 1.73 5.79 9.74
N LEU A 92 0.66 6.36 9.16
CA LEU A 92 0.70 6.99 7.84
C LEU A 92 1.64 8.21 7.81
N THR A 93 1.69 9.00 8.89
CA THR A 93 2.64 10.11 9.03
C THR A 93 4.08 9.60 9.08
N ALA A 94 4.37 8.58 9.89
CA ALA A 94 5.69 7.96 9.97
C ALA A 94 6.12 7.35 8.62
N LEU A 95 5.18 6.73 7.91
CA LEU A 95 5.42 6.18 6.57
C LEU A 95 5.73 7.30 5.55
N GLY A 96 5.02 8.43 5.61
CA GLY A 96 5.32 9.60 4.79
C GLY A 96 6.74 10.12 5.02
N LEU A 97 7.15 10.27 6.29
CA LEU A 97 8.51 10.66 6.67
C LEU A 97 9.56 9.63 6.21
N TYR A 98 9.24 8.35 6.31
CA TYR A 98 10.09 7.28 5.79
C TYR A 98 10.29 7.38 4.27
N LEU A 99 9.23 7.66 3.51
CA LEU A 99 9.32 7.84 2.06
C LEU A 99 10.15 9.07 1.68
N LEU A 100 10.05 10.18 2.44
CA LEU A 100 10.93 11.36 2.28
C LEU A 100 12.39 10.99 2.46
N TYR A 101 12.71 10.31 3.56
CA TYR A 101 14.06 9.84 3.85
C TYR A 101 14.58 8.93 2.73
N ARG A 102 13.74 8.03 2.23
CA ARG A 102 14.09 7.09 1.16
C ARG A 102 14.31 7.78 -0.19
N GLY A 103 13.46 8.75 -0.55
CA GLY A 103 13.63 9.54 -1.78
C GLY A 103 14.93 10.37 -1.81
N ALA A 104 15.49 10.67 -0.63
CA ALA A 104 16.77 11.39 -0.51
C ALA A 104 17.99 10.46 -0.54
N MET A 105 17.84 9.16 -0.37
CA MET A 105 18.97 8.21 -0.29
C MET A 105 19.19 7.45 -1.60
N HIS A 106 20.17 7.91 -2.39
CA HIS A 106 20.64 7.22 -3.60
C HIS A 106 21.72 6.18 -3.26
N ARG A 107 21.41 4.90 -3.18
CA ARG A 107 22.41 3.82 -3.20
C ARG A 107 21.81 2.53 -3.77
N HIS A 108 22.27 2.14 -4.95
CA HIS A 108 21.94 0.84 -5.55
C HIS A 108 23.22 0.00 -5.70
N THR A 109 23.24 -1.14 -5.00
CA THR A 109 24.20 -2.22 -5.26
C THR A 109 23.37 -3.49 -5.38
N GLU A 110 23.31 -4.12 -6.56
CA GLU A 110 22.49 -5.32 -6.75
C GLU A 110 22.98 -6.49 -5.87
N LYS A 111 22.10 -6.94 -4.99
CA LYS A 111 22.31 -8.12 -4.12
C LYS A 111 20.96 -8.86 -3.97
N GLN A 112 21.03 -10.14 -3.65
CA GLN A 112 19.81 -10.85 -3.32
C GLN A 112 19.27 -10.46 -1.93
N PRO A 113 17.99 -10.05 -1.82
CA PRO A 113 17.38 -9.73 -0.54
C PRO A 113 17.37 -10.93 0.41
N LYS A 114 17.78 -10.71 1.65
CA LYS A 114 17.87 -11.75 2.68
C LYS A 114 16.64 -11.78 3.57
N VAL A 115 16.22 -10.61 4.07
CA VAL A 115 15.06 -10.47 4.96
C VAL A 115 13.81 -10.31 4.10
N VAL A 116 13.17 -11.42 3.76
CA VAL A 116 12.01 -11.46 2.84
C VAL A 116 10.72 -11.83 3.58
N SER A 117 10.67 -13.01 4.19
CA SER A 117 9.44 -13.50 4.83
C SER A 117 9.00 -12.68 6.05
N PRO A 118 9.89 -12.28 6.97
CA PRO A 118 9.51 -11.36 8.06
C PRO A 118 9.03 -10.00 7.54
N LEU A 119 9.64 -9.50 6.46
CA LEU A 119 9.23 -8.27 5.81
C LEU A 119 7.84 -8.39 5.18
N GLY A 120 7.54 -9.53 4.53
CA GLY A 120 6.21 -9.83 4.01
C GLY A 120 5.15 -9.85 5.11
N LEU A 121 5.42 -10.56 6.22
CA LEU A 121 4.50 -10.63 7.37
C LEU A 121 4.21 -9.25 7.96
N ALA A 122 5.26 -8.49 8.28
CA ALA A 122 5.13 -7.15 8.85
C ALA A 122 4.48 -6.18 7.85
N GLY A 123 4.88 -6.24 6.57
CA GLY A 123 4.31 -5.41 5.51
C GLY A 123 2.82 -5.66 5.32
N GLY A 124 2.38 -6.93 5.23
CA GLY A 124 0.96 -7.26 5.10
C GLY A 124 0.13 -6.85 6.31
N PHE A 125 0.67 -7.05 7.52
CA PHE A 125 0.02 -6.60 8.74
C PHE A 125 -0.18 -5.07 8.78
N LEU A 126 0.89 -4.32 8.52
CA LEU A 126 0.86 -2.86 8.53
C LEU A 126 0.02 -2.28 7.38
N ASP A 127 0.00 -2.96 6.25
CA ASP A 127 -0.83 -2.60 5.10
C ASP A 127 -2.32 -2.65 5.45
N ALA A 128 -2.79 -3.76 5.97
CA ALA A 128 -4.19 -3.96 6.35
C ALA A 128 -4.58 -3.09 7.55
N ALA A 129 -3.77 -3.08 8.62
CA ALA A 129 -4.04 -2.35 9.85
C ALA A 129 -3.86 -0.83 9.67
N GLY A 130 -2.96 -0.41 8.78
CA GLY A 130 -2.66 0.99 8.50
C GLY A 130 -3.46 1.60 7.34
N GLY A 131 -4.21 0.77 6.60
CA GLY A 131 -4.97 1.24 5.44
C GLY A 131 -4.12 1.51 4.21
N GLY A 132 -3.02 0.81 4.07
CA GLY A 132 -2.08 0.88 2.96
C GLY A 132 -0.62 0.93 3.42
N GLY A 133 0.29 0.47 2.58
CA GLY A 133 1.72 0.53 2.90
C GLY A 133 2.56 -0.63 2.36
N TRP A 134 1.94 -1.65 1.82
CA TRP A 134 2.63 -2.82 1.27
C TRP A 134 3.76 -2.43 0.32
N GLY A 135 3.44 -1.72 -0.77
CA GLY A 135 4.44 -1.28 -1.74
C GLY A 135 5.53 -0.41 -1.11
N ALA A 136 5.16 0.57 -0.29
CA ALA A 136 6.11 1.48 0.37
C ALA A 136 7.07 0.75 1.32
N ILE A 137 6.57 -0.20 2.10
CA ILE A 137 7.39 -0.95 3.06
C ILE A 137 8.18 -2.04 2.34
N VAL A 138 7.48 -2.92 1.62
CA VAL A 138 8.10 -4.14 1.07
C VAL A 138 9.01 -3.81 -0.11
N THR A 139 8.52 -3.04 -1.10
CA THR A 139 9.33 -2.65 -2.27
C THR A 139 10.55 -1.87 -1.84
N SER A 140 10.38 -0.81 -1.03
CA SER A 140 11.51 0.02 -0.61
C SER A 140 12.57 -0.77 0.14
N ASN A 141 12.16 -1.65 1.07
CA ASN A 141 13.14 -2.44 1.84
C ASN A 141 13.84 -3.51 0.99
N LEU A 142 13.15 -4.16 0.05
CA LEU A 142 13.77 -5.10 -0.87
C LEU A 142 14.78 -4.41 -1.81
N LEU A 143 14.47 -3.19 -2.25
CA LEU A 143 15.40 -2.38 -3.05
C LEU A 143 16.63 -1.97 -2.23
N VAL A 144 16.46 -1.59 -0.94
CA VAL A 144 17.60 -1.30 -0.04
C VAL A 144 18.50 -2.49 0.15
N GLN A 145 17.92 -3.68 0.23
CA GLN A 145 18.69 -4.91 0.34
C GLN A 145 19.43 -5.27 -0.96
N GLY A 146 19.26 -4.47 -2.02
CA GLY A 146 19.94 -4.63 -3.30
C GLY A 146 19.16 -5.44 -4.33
N GLY A 147 17.86 -5.66 -4.12
CA GLY A 147 17.03 -6.37 -5.10
C GLY A 147 16.97 -5.64 -6.45
N ASN A 148 16.98 -6.40 -7.55
CA ASN A 148 16.81 -5.83 -8.90
C ASN A 148 15.48 -5.08 -9.00
N PRO A 149 15.45 -3.77 -9.31
CA PRO A 149 14.25 -2.94 -9.27
C PRO A 149 13.09 -3.49 -10.08
N ARG A 150 13.36 -3.92 -11.30
CA ARG A 150 12.34 -4.46 -12.20
C ARG A 150 11.70 -5.72 -11.63
N LYS A 151 12.51 -6.63 -11.08
CA LYS A 151 12.04 -7.88 -10.48
C LYS A 151 11.32 -7.64 -9.15
N VAL A 152 11.84 -6.75 -8.32
CA VAL A 152 11.22 -6.40 -7.03
C VAL A 152 9.85 -5.79 -7.26
N ILE A 153 9.75 -4.71 -8.06
CA ILE A 153 8.48 -4.03 -8.33
C ILE A 153 7.45 -5.01 -8.91
N GLY A 154 7.84 -5.77 -9.95
CA GLY A 154 6.92 -6.71 -10.58
C GLY A 154 6.45 -7.82 -9.63
N THR A 155 7.34 -8.34 -8.78
CA THR A 155 7.02 -9.39 -7.82
C THR A 155 6.11 -8.86 -6.71
N VAL A 156 6.42 -7.69 -6.16
CA VAL A 156 5.64 -7.07 -5.06
C VAL A 156 4.24 -6.71 -5.53
N ASN A 157 4.09 -6.09 -6.70
CA ASN A 157 2.78 -5.80 -7.29
C ASN A 157 1.95 -7.06 -7.57
N THR A 158 2.59 -8.13 -8.05
CA THR A 158 1.89 -9.40 -8.28
C THR A 158 1.45 -10.03 -6.97
N ALA A 159 2.27 -9.96 -5.91
CA ALA A 159 1.91 -10.45 -4.58
C ALA A 159 0.79 -9.62 -3.93
N GLU A 160 0.77 -8.32 -4.18
CA GLU A 160 -0.21 -7.37 -3.65
C GLU A 160 -1.65 -7.73 -4.08
N PHE A 161 -1.85 -8.23 -5.28
CA PHE A 161 -3.16 -8.73 -5.71
C PHE A 161 -3.71 -9.81 -4.77
N PHE A 162 -2.90 -10.80 -4.40
CA PHE A 162 -3.32 -11.86 -3.48
C PHE A 162 -3.52 -11.35 -2.07
N LEU A 163 -2.73 -10.37 -1.67
CA LEU A 163 -2.86 -9.71 -0.39
C LEU A 163 -4.17 -8.92 -0.31
N THR A 164 -4.41 -8.03 -1.27
CA THR A 164 -5.56 -7.12 -1.26
C THR A 164 -6.89 -7.87 -1.39
N ILE A 165 -6.97 -8.92 -2.21
CA ILE A 165 -8.18 -9.76 -2.29
C ILE A 165 -8.46 -10.48 -0.97
N THR A 166 -7.41 -10.97 -0.29
CA THR A 166 -7.57 -11.66 0.99
C THR A 166 -7.92 -10.70 2.12
N ILE A 167 -7.29 -9.53 2.16
CA ILE A 167 -7.64 -8.45 3.12
C ILE A 167 -9.08 -8.01 2.90
N SER A 168 -9.50 -7.76 1.66
CA SER A 168 -10.86 -7.38 1.33
C SER A 168 -11.88 -8.45 1.76
N ALA A 169 -11.58 -9.72 1.50
CA ALA A 169 -12.43 -10.84 1.96
C ALA A 169 -12.52 -10.88 3.49
N THR A 170 -11.43 -10.60 4.20
CA THR A 170 -11.43 -10.53 5.68
C THR A 170 -12.31 -9.39 6.18
N PHE A 171 -12.24 -8.21 5.58
CA PHE A 171 -13.10 -7.09 5.94
C PHE A 171 -14.58 -7.36 5.59
N ILE A 172 -14.88 -7.99 4.46
CA ILE A 172 -16.24 -8.41 4.10
C ILE A 172 -16.80 -9.38 5.15
N ALA A 173 -16.00 -10.37 5.54
CA ALA A 173 -16.41 -11.38 6.53
C ALA A 173 -16.63 -10.79 7.93
N THR A 174 -15.90 -9.73 8.30
CA THR A 174 -15.96 -9.15 9.66
C THR A 174 -16.88 -7.96 9.78
N LEU A 175 -16.93 -7.07 8.78
CA LEU A 175 -17.74 -5.84 8.79
C LEU A 175 -19.02 -5.96 7.97
N GLY A 176 -19.13 -6.98 7.12
CA GLY A 176 -20.20 -7.13 6.16
C GLY A 176 -20.11 -6.16 4.98
N TRP A 177 -21.00 -6.32 4.01
CA TRP A 177 -21.06 -5.49 2.79
C TRP A 177 -21.37 -4.02 3.05
N ALA A 178 -21.98 -3.69 4.18
CA ALA A 178 -22.31 -2.31 4.55
C ALA A 178 -21.06 -1.43 4.79
N ALA A 179 -19.89 -2.04 5.02
CA ALA A 179 -18.62 -1.31 5.14
C ALA A 179 -18.17 -0.71 3.79
N PHE A 180 -18.67 -1.23 2.68
CA PHE A 180 -18.38 -0.71 1.34
C PHE A 180 -19.26 0.52 1.07
N THR A 181 -18.68 1.66 1.36
CA THR A 181 -19.32 2.97 1.23
C THR A 181 -19.31 3.47 -0.22
N THR A 182 -20.09 4.52 -0.50
CA THR A 182 -20.02 5.29 -1.75
C THR A 182 -18.57 5.72 -2.09
N ALA A 183 -17.74 5.93 -1.06
CA ALA A 183 -16.31 6.24 -1.21
C ALA A 183 -15.53 5.12 -1.91
N THR A 184 -15.83 3.84 -1.62
CA THR A 184 -15.21 2.70 -2.32
C THR A 184 -15.52 2.72 -3.80
N VAL A 185 -16.76 3.01 -4.17
CA VAL A 185 -17.16 3.13 -5.58
C VAL A 185 -16.42 4.29 -6.26
N GLY A 186 -16.29 5.42 -5.58
CA GLY A 186 -15.51 6.57 -6.06
C GLY A 186 -14.04 6.23 -6.29
N LEU A 187 -13.41 5.50 -5.36
CA LEU A 187 -12.03 5.02 -5.49
C LEU A 187 -11.85 4.05 -6.65
N LEU A 188 -12.79 3.12 -6.85
CA LEU A 188 -12.79 2.18 -7.97
C LEU A 188 -12.85 2.92 -9.30
N ILE A 189 -13.83 3.80 -9.48
CA ILE A 189 -14.01 4.57 -10.71
C ILE A 189 -12.79 5.46 -10.96
N GLY A 190 -12.36 6.22 -9.95
CA GLY A 190 -11.19 7.09 -10.04
C GLY A 190 -9.90 6.34 -10.32
N GLY A 191 -9.70 5.18 -9.69
CA GLY A 191 -8.57 4.30 -9.87
C GLY A 191 -8.48 3.75 -11.30
N VAL A 192 -9.58 3.22 -11.82
CA VAL A 192 -9.67 2.67 -13.19
C VAL A 192 -9.42 3.77 -14.25
N ILE A 193 -10.02 4.95 -14.09
CA ILE A 193 -9.81 6.08 -15.01
C ILE A 193 -8.36 6.59 -14.94
N ALA A 194 -7.77 6.63 -13.73
CA ALA A 194 -6.42 7.16 -13.52
C ALA A 194 -5.31 6.17 -13.88
N ALA A 195 -5.56 4.87 -13.91
CA ALA A 195 -4.56 3.82 -14.15
C ALA A 195 -3.76 4.01 -15.46
N PRO A 196 -4.39 4.29 -16.62
CA PRO A 196 -3.64 4.50 -17.88
C PRO A 196 -2.67 5.68 -17.82
N PHE A 197 -3.03 6.73 -17.10
CA PHE A 197 -2.18 7.92 -16.95
C PHE A 197 -0.99 7.67 -16.00
N GLY A 198 -1.09 6.70 -15.12
CA GLY A 198 0.02 6.28 -14.25
C GLY A 198 1.22 5.79 -15.03
N ALA A 199 1.00 4.97 -16.05
CA ALA A 199 2.05 4.47 -16.93
C ALA A 199 2.76 5.59 -17.72
N LEU A 200 2.04 6.67 -18.08
CA LEU A 200 2.61 7.83 -18.75
C LEU A 200 3.49 8.67 -17.81
N VAL A 201 3.08 8.82 -16.55
CA VAL A 201 3.85 9.54 -15.51
C VAL A 201 5.12 8.75 -15.17
N ALA A 202 5.02 7.42 -15.03
CA ALA A 202 6.16 6.55 -14.78
C ALA A 202 7.30 6.69 -15.78
N LYS A 203 6.96 6.96 -17.03
CA LYS A 203 7.95 7.15 -18.11
C LYS A 203 8.65 8.52 -18.08
N LYS A 204 8.08 9.53 -17.40
CA LYS A 204 8.53 10.92 -17.47
C LYS A 204 9.10 11.47 -16.17
N VAL A 205 8.80 10.85 -15.04
CA VAL A 205 9.18 11.35 -13.71
C VAL A 205 10.16 10.38 -13.06
N ASP A 206 11.23 10.93 -12.51
CA ASP A 206 12.23 10.21 -11.74
C ASP A 206 11.56 9.57 -10.49
N PRO A 207 11.77 8.27 -10.24
CA PRO A 207 11.17 7.56 -9.10
C PRO A 207 11.47 8.21 -7.75
N ASP A 208 12.68 8.74 -7.54
CA ASP A 208 13.07 9.37 -6.27
C ASP A 208 12.33 10.70 -6.04
N LYS A 209 12.10 11.48 -7.10
CA LYS A 209 11.28 12.69 -7.03
C LYS A 209 9.82 12.37 -6.72
N LEU A 210 9.33 11.27 -7.27
CA LEU A 210 7.95 10.82 -7.05
C LEU A 210 7.78 10.30 -5.60
N LEU A 211 8.76 9.55 -5.08
CA LEU A 211 8.79 9.14 -3.66
C LEU A 211 8.81 10.33 -2.72
N THR A 212 9.65 11.33 -3.02
CA THR A 212 9.73 12.57 -2.23
C THR A 212 8.39 13.31 -2.26
N PHE A 213 7.77 13.47 -3.42
CA PHE A 213 6.46 14.12 -3.54
C PHE A 213 5.37 13.39 -2.72
N VAL A 214 5.29 12.06 -2.84
CA VAL A 214 4.34 11.25 -2.06
C VAL A 214 4.62 11.39 -0.57
N GLY A 215 5.89 11.33 -0.16
CA GLY A 215 6.30 11.52 1.23
C GLY A 215 5.87 12.88 1.79
N ILE A 216 6.02 13.98 1.03
CA ILE A 216 5.55 15.31 1.41
C ILE A 216 4.04 15.32 1.60
N VAL A 217 3.29 14.89 0.57
CA VAL A 217 1.82 14.89 0.60
C VAL A 217 1.31 14.06 1.78
N LEU A 218 1.82 12.84 1.95
CA LEU A 218 1.41 11.92 3.00
C LEU A 218 1.74 12.47 4.39
N SER A 219 2.96 12.99 4.61
CA SER A 219 3.36 13.55 5.90
C SER A 219 2.52 14.77 6.29
N LEU A 220 2.26 15.67 5.35
CA LEU A 220 1.47 16.88 5.64
C LEU A 220 0.01 16.55 5.88
N THR A 221 -0.61 15.73 5.04
CA THR A 221 -2.04 15.41 5.16
C THR A 221 -2.33 14.53 6.37
N SER A 222 -1.54 13.46 6.59
CA SER A 222 -1.72 12.58 7.76
C SER A 222 -1.33 13.28 9.06
N GLY A 223 -0.25 14.09 9.06
CA GLY A 223 0.18 14.86 10.22
C GLY A 223 -0.87 15.90 10.63
N TYR A 224 -1.46 16.61 9.67
CA TYR A 224 -2.56 17.53 9.95
C TYR A 224 -3.80 16.80 10.47
N ALA A 225 -4.17 15.67 9.86
CA ALA A 225 -5.29 14.86 10.31
C ALA A 225 -5.06 14.27 11.71
N LEU A 226 -3.82 13.86 12.02
CA LEU A 226 -3.42 13.40 13.34
C LEU A 226 -3.56 14.50 14.39
N TYR A 227 -3.04 15.70 14.10
CA TYR A 227 -3.20 16.86 14.97
C TYR A 227 -4.69 17.12 15.29
N ARG A 228 -5.54 17.18 14.27
CA ARG A 228 -7.00 17.35 14.40
C ARG A 228 -7.71 16.20 15.11
N SER A 229 -7.11 15.02 15.16
CA SER A 229 -7.66 13.84 15.84
C SER A 229 -7.36 13.83 17.34
N ILE A 230 -6.33 14.56 17.77
CA ILE A 230 -5.88 14.61 19.18
C ILE A 230 -6.37 15.87 19.89
N PHE A 231 -6.44 16.99 19.15
CA PHE A 231 -6.84 18.30 19.63
C PHE A 231 -8.12 18.79 18.95
#